data_37864c895860aee03838299c0708bc2d
#
_entry.id   37864c895860aee03838299c0708bc2d
#
_cell.length_a   1.000
_cell.length_b   1.000
_cell.length_c   1.000
_cell.angle_alpha   90.00
_cell.angle_beta   90.00
_cell.angle_gamma   90.00
#
_symmetry.space_group_name_H-M   'P 1'
#
loop_
_entity.id
_entity.type
_entity.pdbx_description
1 polymer ?
#
loop_
_entity_poly.entity_id
_entity_poly.type
_entity_poly.pdbx_seq_one_letter_code
_entity_poly.pdbx_strand_id
1 'polypeptide(L)'
;FSQKQEEKDYRLYGYVYLPNREPASYASIQVKGTTIGTMAREDGYYDLRFPLKDSAVVEFSVLGCKPYQIKVDKKKKVLIQRIVYLEEDALLLEEAQVKDFAKQSNTMNRIDTELLKSMPNISGGIESVISTFAGVSSRNELSSQYSVRGGNYDENSVYVNDIEVYRPLLIRSGEQEGLSFVNQDMVESVQFSAGGFAPSYGDKSASVLDIQYKKPVGIESTVSASLLGANGYVGHGLKNGKFTQLHGIRYKSSDYLFNTLDTEGSYNQRFVDYQTYFTFQFSKRWSMDLLGNYSQNWYSSIPQSRTSTYGTMMSPTV
;
A
#
# COMPACT_ATOMS: atom_id res chain seq x y z
N PHE A 1 37.52 -35.92 34.16
CA PHE A 1 36.74 -35.15 35.16
C PHE A 1 36.31 -33.85 34.52
N SER A 2 35.07 -33.86 34.00
CA SER A 2 34.43 -32.68 33.47
C SER A 2 33.77 -31.95 34.63
N GLN A 3 34.30 -30.78 35.01
CA GLN A 3 33.64 -29.92 35.99
C GLN A 3 32.39 -29.37 35.34
N LYS A 4 31.24 -29.90 35.82
CA LYS A 4 29.92 -29.32 35.57
C LYS A 4 29.91 -27.93 36.23
N GLN A 5 30.09 -26.86 35.45
CA GLN A 5 29.91 -25.50 35.95
C GLN A 5 28.43 -25.38 36.38
N GLU A 6 28.19 -25.16 37.67
CA GLU A 6 26.89 -24.83 38.21
C GLU A 6 26.41 -23.53 37.57
N GLU A 7 25.43 -23.60 36.70
CA GLU A 7 24.70 -22.46 36.21
C GLU A 7 23.91 -21.87 37.38
N LYS A 8 24.31 -20.68 37.85
CA LYS A 8 23.58 -19.94 38.88
C LYS A 8 22.46 -19.17 38.23
N ASP A 9 21.24 -19.39 38.68
CA ASP A 9 20.08 -18.60 38.27
C ASP A 9 20.15 -17.22 38.90
N TYR A 10 20.09 -16.21 38.02
CA TYR A 10 19.99 -14.80 38.39
C TYR A 10 18.54 -14.37 38.37
N ARG A 11 18.15 -13.51 39.30
CA ARG A 11 16.81 -12.93 39.39
C ARG A 11 16.93 -11.41 39.30
N LEU A 12 16.32 -10.85 38.26
CA LEU A 12 16.19 -9.40 38.05
C LEU A 12 14.74 -9.02 38.23
N TYR A 13 14.45 -8.14 39.19
CA TYR A 13 13.09 -7.72 39.50
C TYR A 13 13.00 -6.25 39.84
N GLY A 14 11.82 -5.67 39.72
CA GLY A 14 11.58 -4.26 40.02
C GLY A 14 10.38 -3.70 39.28
N TYR A 15 10.45 -2.42 38.93
CA TYR A 15 9.38 -1.72 38.26
C TYR A 15 9.89 -1.03 37.00
N VAL A 16 9.03 -1.00 35.98
CA VAL A 16 9.26 -0.24 34.74
C VAL A 16 8.21 0.89 34.67
N TYR A 17 8.70 2.07 34.36
CA TYR A 17 7.88 3.27 34.22
C TYR A 17 8.04 3.89 32.85
N LEU A 18 6.95 4.47 32.35
CA LEU A 18 6.93 5.31 31.15
C LEU A 18 7.58 6.67 31.43
N PRO A 19 7.86 7.50 30.41
CA PRO A 19 8.43 8.84 30.58
C PRO A 19 7.57 9.76 31.45
N ASN A 20 6.25 9.60 31.42
CA ASN A 20 5.29 10.33 32.24
C ASN A 20 5.18 9.82 33.71
N ARG A 21 6.05 8.87 34.10
CA ARG A 21 6.08 8.19 35.40
C ARG A 21 4.90 7.27 35.70
N GLU A 22 4.06 6.99 34.73
CA GLU A 22 3.05 5.94 34.88
C GLU A 22 3.68 4.55 34.76
N PRO A 23 3.10 3.50 35.37
CA PRO A 23 3.57 2.12 35.21
C PRO A 23 3.56 1.71 33.73
N ALA A 24 4.67 1.15 33.26
CA ALA A 24 4.75 0.58 31.91
C ALA A 24 4.09 -0.81 31.89
N SER A 25 2.76 -0.84 31.92
CA SER A 25 1.97 -2.07 31.91
C SER A 25 2.31 -2.92 30.66
N TYR A 26 2.52 -4.21 30.88
CA TYR A 26 2.83 -5.18 29.83
C TYR A 26 4.10 -4.91 29.02
N ALA A 27 5.03 -4.11 29.53
CA ALA A 27 6.34 -3.93 28.90
C ALA A 27 7.03 -5.29 28.74
N SER A 28 7.67 -5.53 27.60
CA SER A 28 8.43 -6.76 27.34
C SER A 28 9.83 -6.65 27.93
N ILE A 29 10.25 -7.66 28.70
CA ILE A 29 11.58 -7.77 29.29
C ILE A 29 12.21 -9.08 28.83
N GLN A 30 13.25 -8.99 28.00
CA GLN A 30 13.86 -10.16 27.37
C GLN A 30 15.39 -10.16 27.53
N VAL A 31 15.98 -11.33 27.71
CA VAL A 31 17.42 -11.52 27.61
C VAL A 31 17.81 -11.57 26.14
N LYS A 32 18.56 -10.57 25.68
CA LYS A 32 18.95 -10.40 24.29
C LYS A 32 19.67 -11.62 23.72
N GLY A 33 19.19 -12.11 22.56
CA GLY A 33 19.76 -13.29 21.91
C GLY A 33 19.27 -14.64 22.48
N THR A 34 18.25 -14.62 23.34
CA THR A 34 17.65 -15.83 23.91
C THR A 34 16.11 -15.75 23.80
N THR A 35 15.44 -16.86 24.09
CA THR A 35 13.98 -16.91 24.20
C THR A 35 13.48 -16.65 25.63
N ILE A 36 14.39 -16.30 26.55
CA ILE A 36 14.08 -16.09 27.97
C ILE A 36 13.59 -14.65 28.16
N GLY A 37 12.38 -14.48 28.61
CA GLY A 37 11.76 -13.18 28.84
C GLY A 37 10.56 -13.27 29.77
N THR A 38 10.07 -12.11 30.18
CA THR A 38 8.85 -11.91 30.96
C THR A 38 8.15 -10.64 30.51
N MET A 39 6.92 -10.44 30.95
CA MET A 39 6.19 -9.18 30.76
C MET A 39 5.95 -8.52 32.11
N ALA A 40 6.00 -7.18 32.14
CA ALA A 40 5.59 -6.44 33.31
C ALA A 40 4.08 -6.63 33.57
N ARG A 41 3.70 -6.61 34.84
CA ARG A 41 2.30 -6.61 35.24
C ARG A 41 1.65 -5.25 34.98
N GLU A 42 0.38 -5.13 35.26
CA GLU A 42 -0.40 -3.91 35.12
C GLU A 42 0.17 -2.74 35.94
N ASP A 43 0.75 -3.03 37.11
CA ASP A 43 1.42 -2.09 38.01
C ASP A 43 2.89 -1.77 37.59
N GLY A 44 3.35 -2.30 36.47
CA GLY A 44 4.72 -2.15 35.98
C GLY A 44 5.74 -3.08 36.66
N TYR A 45 5.32 -3.94 37.59
CA TYR A 45 6.23 -4.87 38.28
C TYR A 45 6.68 -5.99 37.34
N TYR A 46 7.97 -6.31 37.37
CA TYR A 46 8.55 -7.43 36.62
C TYR A 46 9.43 -8.33 37.49
N ASP A 47 9.55 -9.60 37.11
CA ASP A 47 10.37 -10.62 37.77
C ASP A 47 10.90 -11.57 36.69
N LEU A 48 12.19 -11.45 36.36
CA LEU A 48 12.86 -12.24 35.35
C LEU A 48 13.94 -13.11 35.97
N ARG A 49 13.87 -14.42 35.69
CA ARG A 49 14.90 -15.40 36.10
C ARG A 49 15.59 -15.94 34.86
N PHE A 50 16.91 -15.98 34.89
CA PHE A 50 17.71 -16.46 33.76
C PHE A 50 19.05 -17.01 34.21
N PRO A 51 19.55 -18.06 33.55
CA PRO A 51 20.91 -18.57 33.78
C PRO A 51 21.95 -17.61 33.18
N LEU A 52 23.01 -17.36 33.92
CA LEU A 52 24.09 -16.45 33.47
C LEU A 52 25.41 -17.19 33.42
N LYS A 53 26.01 -17.29 32.22
CA LYS A 53 27.35 -17.88 32.04
C LYS A 53 28.46 -16.87 32.37
N ASP A 54 28.46 -15.70 31.73
CA ASP A 54 29.44 -14.62 31.93
C ASP A 54 28.77 -13.25 32.04
N SER A 55 28.06 -12.81 31.03
CA SER A 55 27.28 -11.57 31.02
C SER A 55 26.02 -11.74 30.16
N ALA A 56 24.95 -11.03 30.50
CA ALA A 56 23.72 -10.97 29.73
C ALA A 56 23.28 -9.52 29.58
N VAL A 57 22.67 -9.21 28.45
CA VAL A 57 21.99 -7.93 28.23
C VAL A 57 20.50 -8.18 28.32
N VAL A 58 19.84 -7.52 29.26
CA VAL A 58 18.39 -7.55 29.42
C VAL A 58 17.84 -6.29 28.77
N GLU A 59 16.93 -6.46 27.83
CA GLU A 59 16.28 -5.40 27.08
C GLU A 59 14.84 -5.22 27.57
N PHE A 60 14.46 -3.97 27.79
CA PHE A 60 13.13 -3.54 28.17
C PHE A 60 12.53 -2.77 27.00
N SER A 61 11.37 -3.15 26.55
CA SER A 61 10.70 -2.51 25.41
C SER A 61 9.20 -2.37 25.63
N VAL A 62 8.67 -1.25 25.20
CA VAL A 62 7.23 -0.98 25.12
C VAL A 62 6.98 -0.09 23.89
N LEU A 63 5.80 -0.19 23.33
CA LEU A 63 5.43 0.60 22.15
C LEU A 63 5.51 2.11 22.47
N GLY A 64 6.17 2.88 21.59
CA GLY A 64 6.35 4.33 21.76
C GLY A 64 7.55 4.75 22.62
N CYS A 65 8.35 3.80 23.13
CA CYS A 65 9.55 4.10 23.91
C CYS A 65 10.80 3.48 23.29
N LYS A 66 11.94 4.13 23.51
CA LYS A 66 13.25 3.57 23.14
C LYS A 66 13.53 2.32 23.96
N PRO A 67 14.06 1.25 23.33
CA PRO A 67 14.50 0.07 24.06
C PRO A 67 15.59 0.42 25.05
N TYR A 68 15.40 0.09 26.33
CA TYR A 68 16.37 0.31 27.37
C TYR A 68 17.10 -1.00 27.68
N GLN A 69 18.43 -0.98 27.78
CA GLN A 69 19.25 -2.19 27.97
C GLN A 69 20.05 -2.12 29.26
N ILE A 70 20.04 -3.20 30.02
CA ILE A 70 20.86 -3.37 31.23
C ILE A 70 21.82 -4.52 31.01
N LYS A 71 23.13 -4.26 31.19
CA LYS A 71 24.16 -5.30 31.23
C LYS A 71 24.28 -5.88 32.63
N VAL A 72 24.11 -7.20 32.75
CA VAL A 72 24.27 -7.97 33.98
C VAL A 72 25.51 -8.84 33.85
N ASP A 73 26.49 -8.63 34.77
CA ASP A 73 27.72 -9.39 34.79
C ASP A 73 27.73 -10.35 35.98
N LYS A 74 28.47 -11.47 35.85
CA LYS A 74 28.61 -12.53 36.85
C LYS A 74 29.15 -12.05 38.21
N LYS A 75 29.81 -10.88 38.21
CA LYS A 75 30.36 -10.27 39.45
C LYS A 75 29.30 -9.59 40.33
N LYS A 76 28.08 -9.41 39.82
CA LYS A 76 26.94 -8.80 40.57
C LYS A 76 26.24 -9.84 41.42
N LYS A 77 25.50 -9.36 42.42
CA LYS A 77 24.66 -10.20 43.30
C LYS A 77 23.63 -10.98 42.45
N VAL A 78 23.35 -12.22 42.86
CA VAL A 78 22.35 -13.10 42.22
C VAL A 78 20.95 -12.48 42.21
N LEU A 79 20.66 -11.60 43.17
CA LEU A 79 19.38 -10.88 43.31
C LEU A 79 19.61 -9.39 42.96
N ILE A 80 19.01 -8.92 41.89
CA ILE A 80 19.18 -7.56 41.41
C ILE A 80 17.81 -6.87 41.34
N GLN A 81 17.65 -5.83 42.15
CA GLN A 81 16.48 -4.97 42.10
C GLN A 81 16.78 -3.75 41.25
N ARG A 82 15.92 -3.43 40.27
CA ARG A 82 16.08 -2.28 39.39
C ARG A 82 14.74 -1.62 39.10
N ILE A 83 14.72 -0.30 39.20
CA ILE A 83 13.66 0.55 38.66
C ILE A 83 14.17 1.09 37.35
N VAL A 84 13.38 0.95 36.29
CA VAL A 84 13.70 1.36 34.91
C VAL A 84 12.71 2.44 34.50
N TYR A 85 13.21 3.56 34.02
CA TYR A 85 12.45 4.59 33.36
C TYR A 85 12.76 4.52 31.86
N LEU A 86 11.74 4.34 31.06
CA LEU A 86 11.87 4.34 29.61
C LEU A 86 11.86 5.78 29.08
N GLU A 87 12.56 5.99 27.99
CA GLU A 87 12.57 7.27 27.27
C GLU A 87 11.63 7.19 26.07
N GLU A 88 10.93 8.29 25.81
CA GLU A 88 10.06 8.40 24.64
C GLU A 88 10.87 8.32 23.35
N ASP A 89 10.40 7.54 22.40
CA ASP A 89 10.99 7.49 21.06
C ASP A 89 10.30 8.53 20.16
N ALA A 90 10.79 9.76 20.25
CA ALA A 90 10.27 10.89 19.49
C ALA A 90 10.27 10.63 17.96
N LEU A 91 11.14 9.76 17.46
CA LEU A 91 11.19 9.42 16.03
C LEU A 91 9.99 8.56 15.59
N LEU A 92 9.52 7.65 16.44
CA LEU A 92 8.34 6.83 16.14
C LEU A 92 7.04 7.63 16.27
N LEU A 93 6.97 8.58 17.20
CA LEU A 93 5.79 9.44 17.39
C LEU A 93 5.68 10.52 16.30
N GLU A 94 6.78 11.12 15.85
CA GLU A 94 6.77 12.05 14.72
C GLU A 94 6.39 11.36 13.40
N GLU A 95 6.86 10.14 13.15
CA GLU A 95 6.54 9.41 11.90
C GLU A 95 5.11 8.86 11.90
N ALA A 96 4.57 8.44 13.04
CA ALA A 96 3.20 7.95 13.15
C ALA A 96 2.17 9.09 13.20
N GLN A 97 2.42 10.16 13.96
CA GLN A 97 1.47 11.28 14.10
C GLN A 97 1.40 12.16 12.85
N VAL A 98 2.52 12.45 12.19
CA VAL A 98 2.52 13.33 11.00
C VAL A 98 1.90 12.65 9.79
N LYS A 99 2.00 11.32 9.65
CA LYS A 99 1.34 10.60 8.54
C LYS A 99 -0.16 10.43 8.74
N ASP A 100 -0.64 10.28 9.98
CA ASP A 100 -2.06 10.03 10.23
C ASP A 100 -2.90 11.31 10.32
N PHE A 101 -2.38 12.39 10.89
CA PHE A 101 -3.14 13.64 11.04
C PHE A 101 -3.24 14.47 9.76
N ALA A 102 -2.29 14.37 8.83
CA ALA A 102 -2.31 15.12 7.58
C ALA A 102 -3.30 14.56 6.54
N LYS A 103 -3.77 13.31 6.66
CA LYS A 103 -4.60 12.64 5.64
C LYS A 103 -5.93 12.05 6.13
N GLN A 104 -6.24 12.10 7.42
CA GLN A 104 -7.58 11.74 7.89
C GLN A 104 -8.55 12.91 7.68
N SER A 105 -8.95 13.18 6.46
CA SER A 105 -10.27 13.73 6.26
C SER A 105 -11.26 12.60 6.59
N ASN A 106 -12.12 12.79 7.57
CA ASN A 106 -13.13 11.83 8.05
C ASN A 106 -14.10 11.31 6.94
N THR A 107 -13.87 11.68 5.71
CA THR A 107 -14.70 11.39 4.53
C THR A 107 -14.03 10.47 3.52
N MET A 108 -12.73 10.15 3.67
CA MET A 108 -12.02 9.26 2.74
C MET A 108 -12.00 7.83 3.28
N ASN A 109 -12.53 6.89 2.49
CA ASN A 109 -12.50 5.47 2.79
C ASN A 109 -11.19 4.87 2.30
N ARG A 110 -10.44 4.23 3.20
CA ARG A 110 -9.25 3.48 2.82
C ARG A 110 -9.66 2.16 2.18
N ILE A 111 -9.10 1.88 1.01
CA ILE A 111 -9.29 0.62 0.29
C ILE A 111 -8.14 -0.31 0.66
N ASP A 112 -8.49 -1.54 1.06
CA ASP A 112 -7.49 -2.56 1.32
C ASP A 112 -6.82 -3.00 0.01
N THR A 113 -5.50 -2.89 -0.05
CA THR A 113 -4.70 -3.26 -1.22
C THR A 113 -4.67 -4.77 -1.46
N GLU A 114 -4.97 -5.60 -0.45
CA GLU A 114 -5.13 -7.05 -0.64
C GLU A 114 -6.40 -7.37 -1.44
N LEU A 115 -7.47 -6.60 -1.26
CA LEU A 115 -8.68 -6.72 -2.08
C LEU A 115 -8.38 -6.45 -3.57
N LEU A 116 -7.51 -5.48 -3.87
CA LEU A 116 -7.11 -5.19 -5.25
C LEU A 116 -6.48 -6.40 -5.96
N LYS A 117 -5.75 -7.24 -5.22
CA LYS A 117 -5.09 -8.43 -5.74
C LYS A 117 -6.00 -9.65 -5.81
N SER A 118 -6.97 -9.74 -4.89
CA SER A 118 -7.85 -10.90 -4.74
C SER A 118 -9.10 -10.82 -5.60
N MET A 119 -9.56 -9.63 -5.96
CA MET A 119 -10.75 -9.47 -6.80
C MET A 119 -10.46 -9.81 -8.25
N PRO A 120 -11.12 -10.83 -8.82
CA PRO A 120 -11.00 -11.11 -10.24
C PRO A 120 -11.62 -9.95 -11.03
N ASN A 121 -10.81 -9.29 -11.83
CA ASN A 121 -11.31 -8.29 -12.75
C ASN A 121 -10.64 -8.41 -14.13
N ILE A 122 -11.40 -8.13 -15.17
CA ILE A 122 -10.96 -8.23 -16.55
C ILE A 122 -10.05 -7.03 -16.90
N SER A 123 -10.42 -5.84 -16.43
CA SER A 123 -9.68 -4.61 -16.70
C SER A 123 -8.39 -4.49 -15.87
N GLY A 124 -8.33 -5.14 -14.70
CA GLY A 124 -7.15 -5.14 -13.81
C GLY A 124 -6.83 -3.75 -13.26
N GLY A 125 -7.86 -2.95 -12.93
CA GLY A 125 -7.70 -1.61 -12.40
C GLY A 125 -8.21 -1.47 -10.96
N ILE A 126 -7.78 -0.42 -10.26
CA ILE A 126 -8.32 -0.01 -8.95
C ILE A 126 -9.80 0.34 -9.06
N GLU A 127 -10.22 0.81 -10.22
CA GLU A 127 -11.55 1.26 -10.55
C GLU A 127 -12.60 0.15 -10.39
N SER A 128 -12.23 -1.11 -10.59
CA SER A 128 -13.14 -2.25 -10.37
C SER A 128 -13.49 -2.41 -8.89
N VAL A 129 -12.57 -2.13 -7.97
CA VAL A 129 -12.83 -2.13 -6.53
C VAL A 129 -13.65 -0.91 -6.15
N ILE A 130 -13.36 0.25 -6.74
CA ILE A 130 -14.13 1.48 -6.49
C ILE A 130 -15.59 1.31 -6.91
N SER A 131 -15.88 0.58 -7.99
CA SER A 131 -17.23 0.32 -8.46
C SER A 131 -18.10 -0.47 -7.47
N THR A 132 -17.50 -1.10 -6.45
CA THR A 132 -18.22 -1.78 -5.36
C THR A 132 -18.74 -0.82 -4.27
N PHE A 133 -18.27 0.43 -4.25
CA PHE A 133 -18.71 1.41 -3.27
C PHE A 133 -20.09 1.97 -3.58
N ALA A 134 -20.83 2.31 -2.52
CA ALA A 134 -22.15 2.88 -2.66
C ALA A 134 -22.13 4.22 -3.42
N GLY A 135 -22.98 4.37 -4.42
CA GLY A 135 -23.08 5.56 -5.26
C GLY A 135 -22.08 5.60 -6.42
N VAL A 136 -21.29 4.55 -6.62
CA VAL A 136 -20.42 4.39 -7.78
C VAL A 136 -21.08 3.44 -8.78
N SER A 137 -21.04 3.79 -10.06
CA SER A 137 -21.51 2.96 -11.15
C SER A 137 -20.50 2.90 -12.28
N SER A 138 -20.33 1.73 -12.87
CA SER A 138 -19.55 1.52 -14.09
C SER A 138 -20.51 1.08 -15.21
N ARG A 139 -20.29 1.59 -16.42
CA ARG A 139 -21.13 1.21 -17.58
C ARG A 139 -20.67 -0.09 -18.22
N ASN A 140 -19.43 -0.44 -18.09
CA ASN A 140 -18.83 -1.58 -18.76
C ASN A 140 -17.69 -2.14 -17.91
N GLU A 141 -17.65 -3.46 -17.71
CA GLU A 141 -16.58 -4.14 -16.95
C GLU A 141 -15.22 -4.09 -17.64
N LEU A 142 -15.20 -3.81 -18.94
CA LEU A 142 -13.98 -3.66 -19.73
C LEU A 142 -13.40 -2.23 -19.67
N SER A 143 -14.17 -1.28 -19.13
CA SER A 143 -13.77 0.11 -18.98
C SER A 143 -13.37 0.42 -17.56
N SER A 144 -12.33 1.21 -17.38
CA SER A 144 -11.94 1.78 -16.07
C SER A 144 -12.69 3.08 -15.75
N GLN A 145 -13.64 3.48 -16.57
CA GLN A 145 -14.49 4.63 -16.31
C GLN A 145 -15.53 4.30 -15.24
N TYR A 146 -15.67 5.21 -14.28
CA TYR A 146 -16.70 5.14 -13.27
C TYR A 146 -17.39 6.49 -13.08
N SER A 147 -18.67 6.45 -12.73
CA SER A 147 -19.50 7.60 -12.40
C SER A 147 -19.81 7.55 -10.91
N VAL A 148 -19.73 8.69 -10.24
CA VAL A 148 -20.02 8.80 -8.81
C VAL A 148 -21.21 9.71 -8.60
N ARG A 149 -22.27 9.21 -7.94
CA ARG A 149 -23.50 9.93 -7.61
C ARG A 149 -24.14 10.64 -8.82
N GLY A 150 -24.03 10.03 -10.00
CA GLY A 150 -24.56 10.59 -11.23
C GLY A 150 -23.69 11.65 -11.92
N GLY A 151 -22.51 11.96 -11.35
CA GLY A 151 -21.52 12.81 -12.01
C GLY A 151 -20.87 12.11 -13.20
N ASN A 152 -20.26 12.88 -14.08
CA ASN A 152 -19.57 12.35 -15.24
C ASN A 152 -18.18 11.78 -14.84
N TYR A 153 -17.61 10.90 -15.67
CA TYR A 153 -16.31 10.31 -15.38
C TYR A 153 -15.15 11.33 -15.31
N ASP A 154 -15.27 12.44 -16.02
CA ASP A 154 -14.30 13.55 -16.05
C ASP A 154 -14.39 14.48 -14.83
N GLU A 155 -15.42 14.30 -13.99
CA GLU A 155 -15.59 15.00 -12.72
C GLU A 155 -14.88 14.29 -11.54
N ASN A 156 -14.19 13.19 -11.79
CA ASN A 156 -13.41 12.46 -10.80
C ASN A 156 -11.95 12.93 -10.83
N SER A 157 -11.38 13.23 -9.65
CA SER A 157 -9.96 13.53 -9.49
C SER A 157 -9.18 12.28 -9.14
N VAL A 158 -8.00 12.13 -9.71
CA VAL A 158 -7.05 11.06 -9.38
C VAL A 158 -5.71 11.69 -9.00
N TYR A 159 -5.25 11.38 -7.82
CA TYR A 159 -3.95 11.82 -7.31
C TYR A 159 -3.03 10.60 -7.11
N VAL A 160 -1.78 10.74 -7.52
CA VAL A 160 -0.73 9.76 -7.26
C VAL A 160 0.41 10.47 -6.55
N ASN A 161 0.65 10.12 -5.28
CA ASN A 161 1.65 10.77 -4.43
C ASN A 161 1.52 12.30 -4.43
N ASP A 162 0.32 12.80 -4.17
CA ASP A 162 -0.04 14.23 -4.16
C ASP A 162 0.06 14.95 -5.53
N ILE A 163 0.35 14.22 -6.62
CA ILE A 163 0.39 14.75 -7.99
C ILE A 163 -0.95 14.44 -8.67
N GLU A 164 -1.66 15.46 -9.11
CA GLU A 164 -2.90 15.28 -9.86
C GLU A 164 -2.62 14.71 -11.26
N VAL A 165 -3.32 13.62 -11.60
CA VAL A 165 -3.25 12.98 -12.90
C VAL A 165 -4.45 13.40 -13.74
N TYR A 166 -4.27 14.39 -14.60
CA TYR A 166 -5.34 14.95 -15.45
C TYR A 166 -5.92 13.95 -16.46
N ARG A 167 -5.15 12.92 -16.83
CA ARG A 167 -5.61 11.84 -17.73
C ARG A 167 -5.40 10.49 -17.07
N PRO A 168 -6.30 10.11 -16.14
CA PRO A 168 -6.18 8.85 -15.41
C PRO A 168 -6.46 7.62 -16.28
N LEU A 169 -7.00 7.82 -17.50
CA LEU A 169 -7.28 6.77 -18.47
C LEU A 169 -6.32 6.92 -19.65
N LEU A 170 -5.48 5.93 -19.86
CA LEU A 170 -4.41 5.95 -20.87
C LEU A 170 -4.90 5.63 -22.29
N ILE A 171 -6.07 5.02 -22.41
CA ILE A 171 -6.64 4.61 -23.68
C ILE A 171 -7.97 5.34 -23.91
N ARG A 172 -8.10 5.95 -25.08
CA ARG A 172 -9.37 6.43 -25.62
C ARG A 172 -9.65 5.68 -26.91
N SER A 173 -10.57 4.74 -26.88
CA SER A 173 -11.04 4.10 -28.10
C SER A 173 -12.50 3.71 -27.91
N GLY A 174 -13.39 4.59 -28.32
CA GLY A 174 -14.82 4.42 -28.52
C GLY A 174 -15.56 3.63 -27.45
N GLU A 175 -15.63 2.34 -27.56
CA GLU A 175 -16.36 1.46 -26.65
C GLU A 175 -15.53 0.91 -25.48
N GLN A 176 -14.21 1.09 -25.50
CA GLN A 176 -13.29 0.56 -24.51
C GLN A 176 -12.31 1.61 -23.99
N GLU A 177 -12.88 2.63 -23.42
CA GLU A 177 -12.07 3.61 -22.73
C GLU A 177 -11.62 3.03 -21.40
N GLY A 178 -10.32 2.95 -21.15
CA GLY A 178 -9.91 2.90 -19.81
C GLY A 178 -8.96 1.82 -19.37
N LEU A 179 -7.75 1.83 -19.87
CA LEU A 179 -6.70 1.31 -19.02
C LEU A 179 -6.35 2.39 -18.00
N SER A 180 -6.44 2.04 -16.71
CA SER A 180 -6.05 2.91 -15.62
C SER A 180 -4.59 3.35 -15.76
N PHE A 181 -4.32 4.63 -15.51
CA PHE A 181 -2.96 5.15 -15.35
C PHE A 181 -2.20 4.37 -14.27
N VAL A 182 -2.89 4.01 -13.20
CA VAL A 182 -2.27 3.45 -11.99
C VAL A 182 -1.82 2.02 -12.21
N ASN A 183 -0.54 1.76 -11.94
CA ASN A 183 -0.01 0.41 -11.87
C ASN A 183 -0.21 -0.15 -10.44
N GLN A 184 -1.09 -1.14 -10.29
CA GLN A 184 -1.46 -1.73 -9.00
C GLN A 184 -0.27 -2.32 -8.23
N ASP A 185 0.73 -2.86 -8.91
CA ASP A 185 1.90 -3.46 -8.26
C ASP A 185 2.78 -2.43 -7.55
N MET A 186 2.69 -1.15 -7.96
CA MET A 186 3.40 -0.03 -7.35
C MET A 186 2.64 0.57 -6.16
N VAL A 187 1.38 0.21 -5.93
CA VAL A 187 0.49 0.85 -4.96
C VAL A 187 0.74 0.31 -3.54
N GLU A 188 0.87 1.23 -2.58
CA GLU A 188 0.92 0.94 -1.14
C GLU A 188 -0.44 1.14 -0.48
N SER A 189 -1.10 2.25 -0.78
CA SER A 189 -2.41 2.56 -0.22
C SER A 189 -3.28 3.33 -1.19
N VAL A 190 -4.58 3.14 -1.06
CA VAL A 190 -5.61 3.82 -1.84
C VAL A 190 -6.65 4.38 -0.91
N GLN A 191 -7.03 5.63 -1.11
CA GLN A 191 -8.13 6.28 -0.42
C GLN A 191 -9.11 6.84 -1.44
N PHE A 192 -10.40 6.64 -1.17
CA PHE A 192 -11.47 7.07 -2.05
C PHE A 192 -12.54 7.85 -1.29
N SER A 193 -13.00 8.95 -1.88
CA SER A 193 -14.14 9.72 -1.38
C SER A 193 -15.15 9.99 -2.48
N ALA A 194 -16.41 9.64 -2.24
CA ALA A 194 -17.54 9.93 -3.11
C ALA A 194 -18.19 11.29 -2.76
N GLY A 195 -17.38 12.34 -2.57
CA GLY A 195 -17.79 13.68 -2.19
C GLY A 195 -17.48 14.03 -0.74
N GLY A 196 -17.45 15.33 -0.41
CA GLY A 196 -17.09 15.82 0.92
C GLY A 196 -15.59 15.71 1.24
N PHE A 197 -14.73 15.75 0.25
CA PHE A 197 -13.28 15.69 0.40
C PHE A 197 -12.66 17.02 0.88
N ALA A 198 -11.43 16.96 1.36
CA ALA A 198 -10.72 18.12 1.88
C ALA A 198 -10.45 19.18 0.80
N PRO A 199 -10.37 20.48 1.16
CA PRO A 199 -10.11 21.58 0.21
C PRO A 199 -8.77 21.45 -0.56
N SER A 200 -7.84 20.62 -0.10
CA SER A 200 -6.60 20.31 -0.81
C SER A 200 -6.81 19.57 -2.13
N TYR A 201 -7.96 18.90 -2.28
CA TYR A 201 -8.38 18.25 -3.51
C TYR A 201 -9.34 19.18 -4.26
N GLY A 202 -8.78 20.02 -5.13
CA GLY A 202 -9.57 20.99 -5.92
C GLY A 202 -10.04 20.44 -7.24
N ASP A 203 -10.67 21.32 -8.01
CA ASP A 203 -10.95 21.24 -9.46
C ASP A 203 -12.06 20.26 -9.90
N LYS A 204 -12.35 19.18 -9.19
CA LYS A 204 -13.37 18.18 -9.55
C LYS A 204 -14.43 18.06 -8.45
N SER A 205 -15.64 17.69 -8.85
CA SER A 205 -16.83 17.76 -7.98
C SER A 205 -17.39 16.41 -7.53
N ALA A 206 -17.16 15.33 -8.29
CA ALA A 206 -17.84 14.06 -8.05
C ALA A 206 -17.07 13.18 -7.05
N SER A 207 -15.78 12.95 -7.26
CA SER A 207 -15.00 12.09 -6.36
C SER A 207 -13.51 12.41 -6.38
N VAL A 208 -12.82 11.91 -5.35
CA VAL A 208 -11.36 11.93 -5.24
C VAL A 208 -10.84 10.52 -5.00
N LEU A 209 -9.83 10.14 -5.78
CA LEU A 209 -9.04 8.94 -5.63
C LEU A 209 -7.60 9.33 -5.33
N ASP A 210 -7.16 9.11 -4.09
CA ASP A 210 -5.77 9.37 -3.65
C ASP A 210 -5.01 8.07 -3.51
N ILE A 211 -3.92 7.96 -4.25
CA ILE A 211 -3.11 6.76 -4.37
C ILE A 211 -1.69 7.08 -3.92
N GLN A 212 -1.16 6.27 -3.02
CA GLN A 212 0.21 6.35 -2.60
C GLN A 212 0.99 5.16 -3.15
N TYR A 213 2.09 5.43 -3.83
CA TYR A 213 3.02 4.40 -4.28
C TYR A 213 3.96 3.97 -3.16
N LYS A 214 4.43 2.75 -3.23
CA LYS A 214 5.34 2.13 -2.27
C LYS A 214 6.63 2.92 -2.12
N LYS A 215 7.21 2.84 -0.92
CA LYS A 215 8.57 3.31 -0.62
C LYS A 215 9.38 2.13 -0.09
N PRO A 216 9.93 1.29 -0.98
CA PRO A 216 10.60 0.05 -0.59
C PRO A 216 11.83 0.31 0.26
N VAL A 217 12.09 -0.60 1.20
CA VAL A 217 13.35 -0.67 1.96
C VAL A 217 14.09 -1.92 1.52
N GLY A 218 15.05 -1.76 0.60
CA GLY A 218 15.73 -2.89 -0.05
C GLY A 218 15.19 -3.16 -1.46
N ILE A 219 15.31 -4.39 -1.95
CA ILE A 219 14.85 -4.80 -3.27
C ILE A 219 13.57 -5.62 -3.13
N GLU A 220 12.56 -5.25 -3.90
CA GLU A 220 11.34 -6.04 -4.07
C GLU A 220 10.97 -6.12 -5.54
N SER A 221 10.36 -7.22 -5.97
CA SER A 221 9.93 -7.40 -7.35
C SER A 221 8.72 -8.31 -7.43
N THR A 222 7.88 -8.06 -8.43
CA THR A 222 6.72 -8.89 -8.76
C THR A 222 6.66 -9.05 -10.27
N VAL A 223 6.37 -10.26 -10.73
CA VAL A 223 6.08 -10.55 -12.13
C VAL A 223 4.81 -11.38 -12.18
N SER A 224 3.87 -10.98 -13.01
CA SER A 224 2.63 -11.69 -13.25
C SER A 224 2.32 -11.79 -14.73
N ALA A 225 1.70 -12.89 -15.13
CA ALA A 225 1.25 -13.11 -16.49
C ALA A 225 -0.14 -13.74 -16.50
N SER A 226 -0.96 -13.32 -17.46
CA SER A 226 -2.31 -13.81 -17.68
C SER A 226 -2.59 -13.93 -19.17
N LEU A 227 -3.74 -14.48 -19.55
CA LEU A 227 -4.20 -14.53 -20.95
C LEU A 227 -4.39 -13.13 -21.57
N LEU A 228 -4.58 -12.10 -20.73
CA LEU A 228 -4.83 -10.72 -21.18
C LEU A 228 -3.57 -9.86 -21.15
N GLY A 229 -2.42 -10.37 -20.65
CA GLY A 229 -1.21 -9.60 -20.60
C GLY A 229 -0.21 -10.04 -19.54
N ALA A 230 0.80 -9.21 -19.34
CA ALA A 230 1.86 -9.42 -18.36
C ALA A 230 2.22 -8.11 -17.67
N ASN A 231 2.57 -8.22 -16.38
CA ASN A 231 3.04 -7.10 -15.57
C ASN A 231 4.40 -7.44 -14.97
N GLY A 232 5.25 -6.44 -14.84
CA GLY A 232 6.49 -6.52 -14.08
C GLY A 232 6.65 -5.30 -13.20
N TYR A 233 7.09 -5.50 -11.97
CA TYR A 233 7.38 -4.45 -11.01
C TYR A 233 8.72 -4.72 -10.33
N VAL A 234 9.53 -3.68 -10.19
CA VAL A 234 10.77 -3.70 -9.42
C VAL A 234 10.84 -2.42 -8.59
N GLY A 235 11.03 -2.59 -7.29
CA GLY A 235 11.26 -1.52 -6.34
C GLY A 235 12.62 -1.67 -5.68
N HIS A 236 13.33 -0.56 -5.47
CA HIS A 236 14.59 -0.55 -4.73
C HIS A 236 14.69 0.71 -3.88
N GLY A 237 15.06 0.53 -2.62
CA GLY A 237 15.31 1.63 -1.70
C GLY A 237 16.58 1.44 -0.90
N LEU A 238 17.28 2.54 -0.62
CA LEU A 238 18.42 2.55 0.28
C LEU A 238 17.93 2.42 1.73
N LYS A 239 18.65 1.64 2.55
CA LYS A 239 18.31 1.40 3.96
C LYS A 239 18.18 2.67 4.82
N ASN A 240 18.78 3.78 4.39
CA ASN A 240 18.70 5.07 5.06
C ASN A 240 17.49 5.91 4.65
N GLY A 241 16.61 5.40 3.76
CA GLY A 241 15.42 6.09 3.26
C GLY A 241 15.69 7.31 2.37
N LYS A 242 16.97 7.61 2.04
CA LYS A 242 17.33 8.81 1.27
C LYS A 242 16.98 8.73 -0.21
N PHE A 243 16.85 7.54 -0.74
CA PHE A 243 16.53 7.31 -2.14
C PHE A 243 15.70 6.04 -2.29
N THR A 244 14.60 6.16 -3.02
CA THR A 244 13.80 5.02 -3.48
C THR A 244 13.49 5.15 -4.95
N GLN A 245 13.38 4.02 -5.63
CA GLN A 245 12.99 3.95 -7.03
C GLN A 245 12.02 2.81 -7.26
N LEU A 246 11.01 3.06 -8.07
CA LEU A 246 10.03 2.09 -8.52
C LEU A 246 10.01 2.07 -10.04
N HIS A 247 9.90 0.89 -10.62
CA HIS A 247 9.74 0.68 -12.04
C HIS A 247 8.65 -0.33 -12.27
N GLY A 248 7.66 0.01 -13.07
CA GLY A 248 6.57 -0.86 -13.44
C GLY A 248 6.40 -0.89 -14.95
N ILE A 249 6.25 -2.08 -15.52
CA ILE A 249 5.93 -2.30 -16.92
C ILE A 249 4.66 -3.13 -17.02
N ARG A 250 3.76 -2.76 -17.91
CA ARG A 250 2.54 -3.52 -18.21
C ARG A 250 2.40 -3.70 -19.70
N TYR A 251 2.04 -4.91 -20.09
CA TYR A 251 1.56 -5.24 -21.43
C TYR A 251 0.16 -5.82 -21.32
N LYS A 252 -0.77 -5.32 -22.10
CA LYS A 252 -2.13 -5.87 -22.21
C LYS A 252 -2.52 -6.03 -23.66
N SER A 253 -3.28 -7.09 -23.92
CA SER A 253 -3.93 -7.34 -25.22
C SER A 253 -5.36 -7.81 -24.99
N SER A 254 -6.28 -7.25 -25.72
CA SER A 254 -7.68 -7.67 -25.72
C SER A 254 -7.99 -8.69 -26.81
N ASP A 255 -7.02 -9.07 -27.65
CA ASP A 255 -7.23 -9.93 -28.81
C ASP A 255 -7.92 -11.26 -28.44
N TYR A 256 -7.49 -11.89 -27.34
CA TYR A 256 -8.10 -13.14 -26.89
C TYR A 256 -9.57 -12.97 -26.48
N LEU A 257 -9.89 -11.90 -25.75
CA LEU A 257 -11.23 -11.66 -25.23
C LEU A 257 -12.22 -11.42 -26.38
N PHE A 258 -11.87 -10.58 -27.35
CA PHE A 258 -12.77 -10.22 -28.45
C PHE A 258 -12.95 -11.32 -29.46
N ASN A 259 -11.96 -12.18 -29.66
CA ASN A 259 -12.09 -13.36 -30.51
C ASN A 259 -13.00 -14.44 -29.90
N THR A 260 -13.32 -14.37 -28.61
CA THR A 260 -14.22 -15.31 -27.91
C THR A 260 -15.63 -14.76 -27.68
N LEU A 261 -15.81 -13.44 -27.80
CA LEU A 261 -17.11 -12.79 -27.67
C LEU A 261 -17.76 -12.68 -29.06
N ASP A 262 -19.08 -12.93 -29.10
CA ASP A 262 -19.90 -12.71 -30.31
C ASP A 262 -20.21 -11.20 -30.43
N THR A 263 -19.22 -10.44 -30.92
CA THR A 263 -19.32 -8.98 -31.11
C THR A 263 -19.52 -8.61 -32.57
N GLU A 264 -20.30 -7.56 -32.82
CA GLU A 264 -20.49 -6.98 -34.16
C GLU A 264 -19.23 -6.24 -34.64
N GLY A 265 -18.16 -6.97 -34.98
CA GLY A 265 -16.88 -6.44 -35.44
C GLY A 265 -15.68 -7.01 -34.69
N SER A 266 -14.52 -6.93 -35.30
CA SER A 266 -13.25 -7.34 -34.67
C SER A 266 -12.53 -6.11 -34.15
N TYR A 267 -12.23 -6.13 -32.85
CA TYR A 267 -11.50 -5.07 -32.15
C TYR A 267 -10.19 -5.67 -31.64
N ASN A 268 -9.07 -5.15 -32.08
CA ASN A 268 -7.76 -5.55 -31.58
C ASN A 268 -7.10 -4.36 -30.91
N GLN A 269 -6.81 -4.52 -29.64
CA GLN A 269 -6.16 -3.49 -28.85
C GLN A 269 -4.97 -4.09 -28.10
N ARG A 270 -3.82 -3.44 -28.27
CA ARG A 270 -2.58 -3.76 -27.57
C ARG A 270 -2.05 -2.53 -26.91
N PHE A 271 -1.53 -2.70 -25.72
CA PHE A 271 -1.09 -1.61 -24.88
C PHE A 271 0.21 -1.98 -24.17
N VAL A 272 1.15 -1.04 -24.16
CA VAL A 272 2.37 -1.08 -23.36
C VAL A 272 2.44 0.18 -22.53
N ASP A 273 2.75 0.03 -21.26
CA ASP A 273 2.92 1.10 -20.30
C ASP A 273 4.17 0.86 -19.46
N TYR A 274 4.97 1.90 -19.32
CA TYR A 274 6.13 1.92 -18.44
C TYR A 274 6.02 3.10 -17.51
N GLN A 275 6.05 2.84 -16.21
CA GLN A 275 6.03 3.86 -15.17
C GLN A 275 7.28 3.80 -14.32
N THR A 276 7.73 4.95 -13.88
CA THR A 276 8.83 5.06 -12.93
C THR A 276 8.52 6.13 -11.91
N TYR A 277 8.91 5.88 -10.67
CA TYR A 277 8.76 6.83 -9.57
C TYR A 277 10.03 6.86 -8.73
N PHE A 278 10.58 8.04 -8.54
CA PHE A 278 11.78 8.27 -7.75
C PHE A 278 11.45 9.20 -6.60
N THR A 279 11.94 8.85 -5.41
CA THR A 279 11.91 9.73 -4.24
C THR A 279 13.33 10.01 -3.78
N PHE A 280 13.66 11.29 -3.63
CA PHE A 280 14.94 11.77 -3.13
C PHE A 280 14.71 12.54 -1.84
N GLN A 281 15.25 12.07 -0.73
CA GLN A 281 15.23 12.77 0.56
C GLN A 281 16.59 13.45 0.79
N PHE A 282 16.69 14.73 0.44
CA PHE A 282 17.95 15.49 0.58
C PHE A 282 18.24 15.87 2.03
N SER A 283 17.19 16.21 2.78
CA SER A 283 17.26 16.57 4.20
C SER A 283 15.94 16.29 4.90
N LYS A 284 15.84 16.50 6.21
CA LYS A 284 14.56 16.41 6.95
C LYS A 284 13.48 17.39 6.47
N ARG A 285 13.88 18.46 5.75
CA ARG A 285 12.95 19.50 5.25
C ARG A 285 12.75 19.49 3.74
N TRP A 286 13.62 18.81 2.99
CA TRP A 286 13.60 18.84 1.54
C TRP A 286 13.56 17.42 0.97
N SER A 287 12.50 17.15 0.23
CA SER A 287 12.34 15.95 -0.57
C SER A 287 11.93 16.32 -2.00
N MET A 288 12.22 15.47 -2.95
CA MET A 288 11.80 15.60 -4.34
C MET A 288 11.28 14.25 -4.82
N ASP A 289 10.09 14.27 -5.38
CA ASP A 289 9.46 13.13 -6.01
C ASP A 289 9.36 13.38 -7.52
N LEU A 290 9.70 12.37 -8.30
CA LEU A 290 9.64 12.40 -9.76
C LEU A 290 8.82 11.22 -10.26
N LEU A 291 7.71 11.51 -10.93
CA LEU A 291 6.85 10.53 -11.59
C LEU A 291 7.04 10.62 -13.10
N GLY A 292 7.43 9.51 -13.73
CA GLY A 292 7.54 9.38 -15.17
C GLY A 292 6.59 8.30 -15.70
N ASN A 293 5.95 8.56 -16.84
CA ASN A 293 5.11 7.61 -17.54
C ASN A 293 5.36 7.65 -19.03
N TYR A 294 5.47 6.49 -19.65
CA TYR A 294 5.47 6.30 -21.08
C TYR A 294 4.43 5.23 -21.42
N SER A 295 3.49 5.55 -22.31
CA SER A 295 2.48 4.61 -22.74
C SER A 295 2.32 4.63 -24.26
N GLN A 296 2.12 3.45 -24.84
CA GLN A 296 1.86 3.27 -26.26
C GLN A 296 0.68 2.32 -26.45
N ASN A 297 -0.23 2.73 -27.33
CA ASN A 297 -1.44 1.98 -27.65
C ASN A 297 -1.52 1.73 -29.16
N TRP A 298 -1.83 0.52 -29.54
CA TRP A 298 -2.18 0.12 -30.91
C TRP A 298 -3.62 -0.33 -30.92
N TYR A 299 -4.41 0.32 -31.75
CA TYR A 299 -5.84 0.05 -31.89
C TYR A 299 -6.15 -0.24 -33.36
N SER A 300 -6.87 -1.32 -33.62
CA SER A 300 -7.42 -1.67 -34.92
C SER A 300 -8.86 -2.11 -34.77
N SER A 301 -9.77 -1.47 -35.51
CA SER A 301 -11.18 -1.81 -35.58
C SER A 301 -11.55 -2.20 -37.01
N ILE A 302 -12.12 -3.37 -37.16
CA ILE A 302 -12.65 -3.84 -38.45
C ILE A 302 -14.18 -3.96 -38.26
N PRO A 303 -14.95 -2.95 -38.71
CA PRO A 303 -16.41 -3.00 -38.60
C PRO A 303 -16.99 -4.09 -39.50
N GLN A 304 -17.98 -4.83 -39.01
CA GLN A 304 -18.78 -5.69 -39.87
C GLN A 304 -19.70 -4.83 -40.74
N SER A 305 -19.60 -4.99 -42.04
CA SER A 305 -20.59 -4.38 -42.97
C SER A 305 -21.88 -5.16 -42.92
N ARG A 306 -22.93 -4.55 -42.37
CA ARG A 306 -24.30 -5.07 -42.53
C ARG A 306 -24.86 -4.60 -43.85
N THR A 307 -25.07 -5.48 -44.78
CA THR A 307 -25.88 -5.22 -45.97
C THR A 307 -27.37 -5.45 -45.60
N SER A 308 -28.08 -4.39 -45.29
CA SER A 308 -29.55 -4.48 -45.13
C SER A 308 -30.18 -4.45 -46.51
N THR A 309 -30.73 -5.59 -46.94
CA THR A 309 -31.57 -5.64 -48.12
C THR A 309 -32.95 -5.16 -47.72
N TYR A 310 -33.32 -3.92 -48.05
CA TYR A 310 -34.71 -3.45 -47.97
C TYR A 310 -35.52 -4.20 -49.03
N GLY A 311 -36.27 -5.16 -48.59
CA GLY A 311 -37.29 -5.72 -49.45
C GLY A 311 -38.37 -4.68 -49.71
N THR A 312 -38.54 -4.24 -50.94
CA THR A 312 -39.67 -3.42 -51.36
C THR A 312 -40.92 -4.28 -51.26
N MET A 313 -41.76 -4.10 -50.26
CA MET A 313 -43.13 -4.65 -50.27
C MET A 313 -43.92 -3.86 -51.32
N MET A 314 -44.13 -4.44 -52.47
CA MET A 314 -45.21 -4.00 -53.37
C MET A 314 -46.51 -4.40 -52.74
N SER A 315 -47.33 -3.41 -52.31
CA SER A 315 -48.73 -3.62 -52.01
C SER A 315 -49.47 -3.92 -53.29
N PRO A 316 -50.21 -5.01 -53.39
CA PRO A 316 -51.05 -5.19 -54.52
C PRO A 316 -52.26 -4.20 -54.40
N THR A 317 -52.31 -3.27 -55.32
CA THR A 317 -53.53 -2.45 -55.54
C THR A 317 -54.55 -3.33 -56.14
N VAL A 318 -55.72 -3.48 -55.45
CA VAL A 318 -56.94 -4.02 -55.94
C VAL A 318 -57.77 -2.88 -56.58
#